data_833c477cfa0c0d1fb31c7388b0456fe1
#
_entry.id   833c477cfa0c0d1fb31c7388b0456fe1
#
_cell.length_a   1.000
_cell.length_b   1.000
_cell.length_c   1.000
_cell.angle_alpha   90.00
_cell.angle_beta   90.00
_cell.angle_gamma   90.00
#
_symmetry.space_group_name_H-M   'P 1'
#
loop_
_entity.id
_entity.type
_entity.pdbx_description
1 polymer ?
#
loop_
_entity_poly.entity_id
_entity_poly.type
_entity_poly.pdbx_seq_one_letter_code
_entity_poly.pdbx_strand_id
1 'polypeptide(L)'
;MSAKAVREMIKKSSKEQEKFFEEMWKNPMKKPYLEKVVLNIGVGAGGEELERAATVLQTISGKPAIKTLSKKNVKEFNLRIGRPIGTMVTIRNKEAENLLKRLFVVNNDRILRKSFDNYGNFGFGITEHITIPGIEYDNIIGIWGLDVVGRIVRPGMRVKYRRKGRAKVPKHHYVSRLEAQYFLKKNFGIKIVEKLDLDFA
;
A
#
# COMPACT_ATOMS: atom_id res chain seq x y z
N MET A 1 4.22 22.77 1.72
CA MET A 1 5.64 23.10 1.43
C MET A 1 5.76 23.66 0.03
N SER A 2 6.57 24.69 -0.18
CA SER A 2 6.90 25.16 -1.52
C SER A 2 7.76 24.09 -2.20
N ALA A 3 7.66 23.97 -3.54
CA ALA A 3 8.51 23.05 -4.32
C ALA A 3 10.02 23.32 -4.12
N LYS A 4 10.36 24.55 -3.76
CA LYS A 4 11.72 24.99 -3.42
C LYS A 4 12.21 24.35 -2.12
N ALA A 5 11.37 24.30 -1.08
CA ALA A 5 11.70 23.67 0.20
C ALA A 5 11.91 22.16 0.07
N VAL A 6 11.15 21.47 -0.78
CA VAL A 6 11.34 20.04 -1.05
C VAL A 6 12.66 19.77 -1.77
N ARG A 7 13.05 20.61 -2.73
CA ARG A 7 14.33 20.48 -3.43
C ARG A 7 15.54 20.75 -2.52
N GLU A 8 15.43 21.70 -1.61
CA GLU A 8 16.46 21.97 -0.60
C GLU A 8 16.59 20.81 0.41
N MET A 9 15.47 20.17 0.76
CA MET A 9 15.47 19.01 1.64
C MET A 9 16.17 17.78 1.05
N ILE A 10 16.06 17.57 -0.27
CA ILE A 10 16.74 16.44 -0.94
C ILE A 10 18.26 16.54 -0.82
N LYS A 11 18.79 17.76 -0.68
CA LYS A 11 20.22 18.02 -0.55
C LYS A 11 20.76 17.91 0.90
N LYS A 12 19.88 17.85 1.91
CA LYS A 12 20.28 17.73 3.32
C LYS A 12 20.66 16.31 3.70
N SER A 13 21.49 16.16 4.73
CA SER A 13 21.84 14.85 5.28
C SER A 13 20.61 14.13 5.83
N SER A 14 20.63 12.80 5.86
CA SER A 14 19.52 11.99 6.35
C SER A 14 19.06 12.39 7.77
N LYS A 15 20.00 12.68 8.66
CA LYS A 15 19.72 13.11 10.06
C LYS A 15 19.03 14.47 10.14
N GLU A 16 19.38 15.41 9.25
CA GLU A 16 18.73 16.74 9.20
C GLU A 16 17.32 16.65 8.64
N GLN A 17 17.09 15.75 7.69
CA GLN A 17 15.75 15.46 7.16
C GLN A 17 14.83 14.88 8.24
N GLU A 18 15.34 13.97 9.06
CA GLU A 18 14.60 13.37 10.18
C GLU A 18 14.18 14.42 11.21
N LYS A 19 15.10 15.29 11.66
CA LYS A 19 14.81 16.37 12.58
C LYS A 19 13.75 17.34 12.05
N PHE A 20 13.85 17.70 10.77
CA PHE A 20 12.87 18.58 10.12
C PHE A 20 11.47 17.96 10.10
N PHE A 21 11.35 16.65 9.79
CA PHE A 21 10.05 15.98 9.83
C PHE A 21 9.48 15.92 11.24
N GLU A 22 10.31 15.70 12.25
CA GLU A 22 9.88 15.70 13.65
C GLU A 22 9.34 17.05 14.11
N GLU A 23 10.02 18.15 13.76
CA GLU A 23 9.54 19.49 14.03
C GLU A 23 8.21 19.78 13.33
N MET A 24 8.08 19.38 12.06
CA MET A 24 6.86 19.55 11.30
C MET A 24 5.70 18.76 11.89
N TRP A 25 5.95 17.57 12.44
CA TRP A 25 4.94 16.68 13.01
C TRP A 25 4.47 17.10 14.41
N LYS A 26 5.09 18.10 15.03
CA LYS A 26 4.54 18.75 16.24
C LYS A 26 3.15 19.34 15.97
N ASN A 27 2.88 19.76 14.75
CA ASN A 27 1.55 20.20 14.33
C ASN A 27 0.69 18.97 13.95
N PRO A 28 -0.44 18.71 14.66
CA PRO A 28 -1.31 17.56 14.42
C PRO A 28 -1.83 17.47 12.98
N MET A 29 -2.08 18.62 12.32
CA MET A 29 -2.56 18.67 10.94
C MET A 29 -1.48 18.34 9.88
N LYS A 30 -0.23 18.34 10.28
CA LYS A 30 0.89 17.98 9.40
C LYS A 30 1.42 16.57 9.64
N LYS A 31 1.07 15.95 10.78
CA LYS A 31 1.47 14.60 11.14
C LYS A 31 0.80 13.58 10.20
N PRO A 32 1.57 12.79 9.46
CA PRO A 32 1.00 11.76 8.58
C PRO A 32 0.45 10.58 9.39
N TYR A 33 -0.49 9.87 8.80
CA TYR A 33 -1.04 8.62 9.32
C TYR A 33 -1.37 7.65 8.18
N LEU A 34 -1.47 6.37 8.50
CA LEU A 34 -1.87 5.33 7.56
C LEU A 34 -3.39 5.41 7.35
N GLU A 35 -3.83 5.79 6.15
CA GLU A 35 -5.26 5.90 5.83
C GLU A 35 -5.88 4.53 5.58
N LYS A 36 -5.20 3.72 4.77
CA LYS A 36 -5.68 2.40 4.36
C LYS A 36 -4.55 1.54 3.82
N VAL A 37 -4.79 0.24 3.89
CA VAL A 37 -4.04 -0.79 3.17
C VAL A 37 -5.01 -1.52 2.24
N VAL A 38 -4.60 -1.75 1.02
CA VAL A 38 -5.36 -2.48 0.01
C VAL A 38 -4.56 -3.73 -0.35
N LEU A 39 -5.19 -4.88 -0.23
CA LEU A 39 -4.68 -6.14 -0.75
C LEU A 39 -5.37 -6.39 -2.08
N ASN A 40 -4.63 -6.82 -3.08
CA ASN A 40 -5.15 -7.11 -4.41
C ASN A 40 -4.57 -8.41 -4.94
N ILE A 41 -5.43 -9.25 -5.52
CA ILE A 41 -5.04 -10.45 -6.27
C ILE A 41 -5.62 -10.31 -7.68
N GLY A 42 -4.74 -10.30 -8.67
CA GLY A 42 -5.12 -10.32 -10.09
C GLY A 42 -5.16 -11.74 -10.61
N VAL A 43 -6.36 -12.24 -10.95
CA VAL A 43 -6.55 -13.60 -11.46
C VAL A 43 -6.52 -13.63 -13.00
N GLY A 44 -7.08 -12.58 -13.62
CA GLY A 44 -7.19 -12.50 -15.08
C GLY A 44 -8.37 -13.28 -15.66
N ALA A 45 -8.87 -14.29 -14.96
CA ALA A 45 -10.03 -15.09 -15.33
C ALA A 45 -11.13 -14.99 -14.28
N GLY A 46 -12.36 -15.24 -14.67
CA GLY A 46 -13.49 -15.39 -13.76
C GLY A 46 -13.74 -16.86 -13.43
N GLY A 47 -14.63 -17.15 -12.49
CA GLY A 47 -15.01 -18.50 -12.11
C GLY A 47 -14.46 -18.94 -10.77
N GLU A 48 -14.18 -20.24 -10.61
CA GLU A 48 -13.74 -20.82 -9.34
C GLU A 48 -12.42 -20.25 -8.82
N GLU A 49 -11.47 -19.97 -9.70
CA GLU A 49 -10.19 -19.36 -9.33
C GLU A 49 -10.36 -18.01 -8.63
N LEU A 50 -11.32 -17.21 -9.11
CA LEU A 50 -11.63 -15.92 -8.51
C LEU A 50 -12.25 -16.08 -7.11
N GLU A 51 -13.09 -17.11 -6.88
CA GLU A 51 -13.65 -17.42 -5.57
C GLU A 51 -12.56 -17.87 -4.59
N ARG A 52 -11.64 -18.75 -5.05
CA ARG A 52 -10.48 -19.16 -4.27
C ARG A 52 -9.61 -17.97 -3.85
N ALA A 53 -9.29 -17.07 -4.80
CA ALA A 53 -8.56 -15.84 -4.51
C ALA A 53 -9.30 -14.92 -3.52
N ALA A 54 -10.63 -14.84 -3.62
CA ALA A 54 -11.44 -14.07 -2.68
C ALA A 54 -11.40 -14.68 -1.26
N THR A 55 -11.45 -16.00 -1.14
CA THR A 55 -11.32 -16.71 0.13
C THR A 55 -9.95 -16.45 0.78
N VAL A 56 -8.86 -16.48 0.02
CA VAL A 56 -7.51 -16.13 0.51
C VAL A 56 -7.49 -14.73 1.11
N LEU A 57 -7.99 -13.73 0.39
CA LEU A 57 -8.03 -12.35 0.90
C LEU A 57 -8.90 -12.22 2.14
N GLN A 58 -10.00 -12.96 2.23
CA GLN A 58 -10.86 -12.98 3.39
C GLN A 58 -10.16 -13.60 4.59
N THR A 59 -9.44 -14.71 4.42
CA THR A 59 -8.65 -15.36 5.47
C THR A 59 -7.55 -14.44 6.00
N ILE A 60 -6.83 -13.75 5.12
CA ILE A 60 -5.74 -12.82 5.51
C ILE A 60 -6.29 -11.61 6.27
N SER A 61 -7.39 -11.03 5.80
CA SER A 61 -7.90 -9.74 6.26
C SER A 61 -9.01 -9.81 7.29
N GLY A 62 -9.70 -10.96 7.40
CA GLY A 62 -10.93 -11.11 8.19
C GLY A 62 -12.12 -10.30 7.63
N LYS A 63 -12.03 -9.79 6.39
CA LYS A 63 -13.08 -8.97 5.75
C LYS A 63 -13.47 -9.52 4.39
N PRO A 64 -14.72 -9.32 3.96
CA PRO A 64 -15.17 -9.81 2.66
C PRO A 64 -14.40 -9.14 1.52
N ALA A 65 -13.96 -9.93 0.56
CA ALA A 65 -13.30 -9.48 -0.63
C ALA A 65 -14.31 -8.95 -1.67
N ILE A 66 -13.92 -7.90 -2.38
CA ILE A 66 -14.70 -7.30 -3.46
C ILE A 66 -14.10 -7.75 -4.79
N LYS A 67 -14.94 -8.26 -5.70
CA LYS A 67 -14.53 -8.60 -7.07
C LYS A 67 -14.31 -7.35 -7.89
N THR A 68 -13.17 -7.26 -8.56
CA THR A 68 -12.82 -6.13 -9.44
C THR A 68 -13.20 -6.47 -10.88
N LEU A 69 -13.91 -5.53 -11.52
CA LEU A 69 -14.43 -5.71 -12.86
C LEU A 69 -13.50 -5.10 -13.90
N SER A 70 -13.40 -5.75 -15.07
CA SER A 70 -12.67 -5.21 -16.22
C SER A 70 -13.30 -3.92 -16.71
N LYS A 71 -12.46 -2.91 -16.97
CA LYS A 71 -12.87 -1.59 -17.50
C LYS A 71 -12.72 -1.47 -19.01
N LYS A 72 -12.02 -2.42 -19.63
CA LYS A 72 -11.70 -2.41 -21.07
C LYS A 72 -11.97 -3.77 -21.68
N ASN A 73 -12.27 -3.77 -22.99
CA ASN A 73 -12.27 -4.98 -23.79
C ASN A 73 -10.85 -5.22 -24.31
N VAL A 74 -10.30 -6.39 -24.03
CA VAL A 74 -8.98 -6.82 -24.54
C VAL A 74 -9.17 -8.21 -25.16
N LYS A 75 -9.12 -8.29 -26.49
CA LYS A 75 -9.37 -9.54 -27.23
C LYS A 75 -8.32 -10.60 -26.93
N GLU A 76 -7.06 -10.19 -26.80
CA GLU A 76 -5.91 -11.07 -26.53
C GLU A 76 -6.05 -11.87 -25.22
N PHE A 77 -6.70 -11.28 -24.22
CA PHE A 77 -6.96 -11.92 -22.92
C PHE A 77 -8.41 -12.37 -22.73
N ASN A 78 -9.21 -12.39 -23.79
CA ASN A 78 -10.65 -12.70 -23.73
C ASN A 78 -11.43 -11.90 -22.68
N LEU A 79 -10.99 -10.65 -22.41
CA LEU A 79 -11.60 -9.78 -21.42
C LEU A 79 -12.68 -8.89 -22.06
N ARG A 80 -13.86 -8.90 -21.44
CA ARG A 80 -14.98 -7.99 -21.76
C ARG A 80 -15.24 -7.04 -20.60
N ILE A 81 -15.72 -5.84 -20.91
CA ILE A 81 -16.15 -4.86 -19.89
C ILE A 81 -17.17 -5.51 -18.97
N GLY A 82 -17.01 -5.28 -17.65
CA GLY A 82 -17.92 -5.81 -16.63
C GLY A 82 -17.61 -7.25 -16.19
N ARG A 83 -16.68 -7.95 -16.83
CA ARG A 83 -16.26 -9.29 -16.38
C ARG A 83 -15.38 -9.18 -15.11
N PRO A 84 -15.64 -9.97 -14.07
CA PRO A 84 -14.78 -10.00 -12.89
C PRO A 84 -13.45 -10.67 -13.22
N ILE A 85 -12.33 -10.01 -12.87
CA ILE A 85 -10.96 -10.42 -13.23
C ILE A 85 -9.98 -10.44 -12.08
N GLY A 86 -10.38 -9.97 -10.91
CA GLY A 86 -9.54 -9.94 -9.72
C GLY A 86 -10.35 -9.67 -8.48
N THR A 87 -9.68 -9.74 -7.35
CA THR A 87 -10.27 -9.49 -6.03
C THR A 87 -9.44 -8.51 -5.25
N MET A 88 -10.10 -7.68 -4.42
CA MET A 88 -9.41 -6.75 -3.54
C MET A 88 -10.12 -6.59 -2.19
N VAL A 89 -9.33 -6.27 -1.16
CA VAL A 89 -9.83 -5.89 0.16
C VAL A 89 -9.19 -4.58 0.59
N THR A 90 -9.99 -3.70 1.19
CA THR A 90 -9.49 -2.44 1.76
C THR A 90 -9.66 -2.46 3.27
N ILE A 91 -8.55 -2.28 3.98
CA ILE A 91 -8.48 -2.30 5.44
C ILE A 91 -8.07 -0.91 5.92
N ARG A 92 -8.64 -0.45 7.04
CA ARG A 92 -8.43 0.88 7.59
C ARG A 92 -8.17 0.82 9.10
N ASN A 93 -7.75 1.95 9.66
CA ASN A 93 -7.54 2.13 11.09
C ASN A 93 -6.45 1.18 11.68
N LYS A 94 -6.56 0.86 12.96
CA LYS A 94 -5.61 -0.01 13.68
C LYS A 94 -5.46 -1.41 13.07
N GLU A 95 -6.53 -1.95 12.48
CA GLU A 95 -6.47 -3.24 11.79
C GLU A 95 -5.50 -3.20 10.59
N ALA A 96 -5.47 -2.07 9.85
CA ALA A 96 -4.54 -1.90 8.75
C ALA A 96 -3.08 -1.86 9.24
N GLU A 97 -2.82 -1.22 10.39
CA GLU A 97 -1.48 -1.19 10.99
C GLU A 97 -1.02 -2.57 11.45
N ASN A 98 -1.91 -3.33 12.12
CA ASN A 98 -1.60 -4.67 12.59
C ASN A 98 -1.36 -5.64 11.42
N LEU A 99 -2.21 -5.58 10.41
CA LEU A 99 -2.02 -6.38 9.20
C LEU A 99 -0.70 -6.03 8.51
N LEU A 100 -0.41 -4.75 8.36
CA LEU A 100 0.79 -4.29 7.68
C LEU A 100 2.07 -4.77 8.40
N LYS A 101 2.08 -4.80 9.73
CA LYS A 101 3.19 -5.39 10.51
C LYS A 101 3.41 -6.87 10.16
N ARG A 102 2.33 -7.67 10.08
CA ARG A 102 2.42 -9.09 9.68
C ARG A 102 2.96 -9.26 8.26
N LEU A 103 2.54 -8.40 7.33
CA LEU A 103 2.97 -8.47 5.93
C LEU A 103 4.42 -8.01 5.73
N PHE A 104 4.94 -7.10 6.56
CA PHE A 104 6.33 -6.68 6.50
C PHE A 104 7.31 -7.78 6.94
N VAL A 105 6.92 -8.61 7.92
CA VAL A 105 7.74 -9.76 8.33
C VAL A 105 8.05 -10.67 7.14
N VAL A 106 7.07 -10.92 6.25
CA VAL A 106 7.26 -11.71 5.03
C VAL A 106 8.34 -11.12 4.12
N ASN A 107 8.41 -9.80 4.06
CA ASN A 107 9.38 -9.09 3.23
C ASN A 107 10.68 -8.75 3.98
N ASN A 108 10.98 -9.44 5.11
CA ASN A 108 12.13 -9.20 5.97
C ASN A 108 12.29 -7.73 6.39
N ASP A 109 11.17 -7.05 6.63
CA ASP A 109 11.08 -5.62 6.96
C ASP A 109 11.81 -4.71 5.97
N ARG A 110 11.88 -5.10 4.68
CA ARG A 110 12.54 -4.35 3.61
C ARG A 110 11.53 -3.86 2.58
N ILE A 111 11.69 -2.62 2.15
CA ILE A 111 10.94 -2.04 1.02
C ILE A 111 11.91 -1.32 0.09
N LEU A 112 11.68 -1.47 -1.22
CA LEU A 112 12.42 -0.75 -2.24
C LEU A 112 12.12 0.74 -2.20
N ARG A 113 13.16 1.56 -2.35
CA ARG A 113 13.00 3.01 -2.52
C ARG A 113 12.13 3.38 -3.71
N LYS A 114 12.13 2.57 -4.77
CA LYS A 114 11.30 2.73 -5.97
C LYS A 114 9.81 2.53 -5.71
N SER A 115 9.44 1.73 -4.71
CA SER A 115 8.05 1.38 -4.38
C SER A 115 7.23 2.54 -3.80
N PHE A 116 7.84 3.68 -3.59
CA PHE A 116 7.17 4.88 -3.07
C PHE A 116 6.87 5.86 -4.20
N ASP A 117 5.65 6.37 -4.21
CA ASP A 117 5.25 7.46 -5.11
C ASP A 117 5.47 8.84 -4.48
N ASN A 118 5.14 9.90 -5.24
CA ASN A 118 5.27 11.29 -4.78
C ASN A 118 4.07 11.79 -3.95
N TYR A 119 3.10 10.93 -3.65
CA TYR A 119 1.84 11.28 -2.98
C TYR A 119 1.61 10.49 -1.68
N GLY A 120 2.66 9.84 -1.17
CA GLY A 120 2.61 9.07 0.07
C GLY A 120 2.02 7.66 -0.08
N ASN A 121 1.91 7.14 -1.29
CA ASN A 121 1.56 5.74 -1.48
C ASN A 121 2.83 4.90 -1.58
N PHE A 122 2.72 3.65 -1.17
CA PHE A 122 3.77 2.64 -1.32
C PHE A 122 3.15 1.29 -1.63
N GLY A 123 3.91 0.41 -2.27
CA GLY A 123 3.45 -0.93 -2.60
C GLY A 123 4.59 -1.93 -2.63
N PHE A 124 4.26 -3.18 -2.35
CA PHE A 124 5.15 -4.32 -2.50
C PHE A 124 4.33 -5.58 -2.82
N GLY A 125 4.94 -6.54 -3.48
CA GLY A 125 4.34 -7.84 -3.77
C GLY A 125 4.78 -8.90 -2.77
N ILE A 126 3.91 -9.86 -2.53
CA ILE A 126 4.18 -11.10 -1.82
C ILE A 126 3.93 -12.23 -2.82
N THR A 127 4.94 -13.05 -3.05
CA THR A 127 4.88 -14.14 -4.04
C THR A 127 3.93 -15.24 -3.61
N GLU A 128 3.92 -15.56 -2.33
CA GLU A 128 3.13 -16.66 -1.77
C GLU A 128 2.41 -16.23 -0.49
N HIS A 129 1.09 -16.37 -0.46
CA HIS A 129 0.30 -15.99 0.71
C HIS A 129 0.58 -16.86 1.93
N ILE A 130 1.10 -18.08 1.75
CA ILE A 130 1.41 -19.03 2.82
C ILE A 130 2.53 -18.53 3.74
N THR A 131 3.44 -17.69 3.22
CA THR A 131 4.52 -17.11 4.01
C THR A 131 4.03 -16.13 5.07
N ILE A 132 2.75 -15.71 5.01
CA ILE A 132 2.17 -14.77 5.96
C ILE A 132 1.90 -15.48 7.30
N PRO A 133 2.43 -14.98 8.43
CA PRO A 133 2.21 -15.62 9.73
C PRO A 133 0.73 -15.80 10.07
N GLY A 134 0.35 -17.02 10.47
CA GLY A 134 -1.02 -17.38 10.84
C GLY A 134 -1.93 -17.77 9.65
N ILE A 135 -1.34 -18.14 8.51
CA ILE A 135 -2.07 -18.73 7.39
C ILE A 135 -1.57 -20.14 7.17
N GLU A 136 -2.51 -21.08 7.07
CA GLU A 136 -2.24 -22.48 6.78
C GLU A 136 -2.44 -22.77 5.30
N TYR A 137 -1.72 -23.75 4.79
CA TYR A 137 -1.87 -24.22 3.41
C TYR A 137 -3.12 -25.05 3.25
N ASP A 138 -3.92 -24.71 2.24
CA ASP A 138 -5.08 -25.50 1.84
C ASP A 138 -4.90 -25.91 0.37
N ASN A 139 -4.90 -27.25 0.14
CA ASN A 139 -4.75 -27.83 -1.21
C ASN A 139 -5.86 -27.41 -2.18
N ILE A 140 -7.06 -27.10 -1.67
CA ILE A 140 -8.20 -26.70 -2.49
C ILE A 140 -8.01 -25.29 -3.03
N ILE A 141 -7.43 -24.42 -2.20
CA ILE A 141 -7.24 -23.00 -2.52
C ILE A 141 -6.02 -22.79 -3.43
N GLY A 142 -4.93 -23.55 -3.20
CA GLY A 142 -3.66 -23.41 -3.92
C GLY A 142 -2.83 -22.22 -3.45
N ILE A 143 -1.75 -21.92 -4.18
CA ILE A 143 -0.79 -20.84 -3.86
C ILE A 143 -1.14 -19.59 -4.66
N TRP A 144 -1.24 -18.45 -3.99
CA TRP A 144 -1.57 -17.16 -4.57
C TRP A 144 -0.57 -16.09 -4.19
N GLY A 145 -0.11 -15.34 -5.20
CA GLY A 145 0.60 -14.08 -4.99
C GLY A 145 -0.36 -12.92 -4.77
N LEU A 146 0.06 -11.92 -4.02
CA LEU A 146 -0.76 -10.74 -3.76
C LEU A 146 0.06 -9.45 -3.74
N ASP A 147 -0.59 -8.38 -4.16
CA ASP A 147 -0.05 -7.03 -4.08
C ASP A 147 -0.59 -6.32 -2.84
N VAL A 148 0.32 -5.69 -2.10
CA VAL A 148 0.02 -4.87 -0.93
C VAL A 148 0.27 -3.42 -1.27
N VAL A 149 -0.77 -2.58 -1.17
CA VAL A 149 -0.65 -1.14 -1.41
C VAL A 149 -1.10 -0.39 -0.16
N GLY A 150 -0.20 0.40 0.41
CA GLY A 150 -0.49 1.27 1.54
C GLY A 150 -0.56 2.75 1.14
N ARG A 151 -1.41 3.50 1.82
CA ARG A 151 -1.55 4.93 1.62
C ARG A 151 -1.36 5.70 2.91
N ILE A 152 -0.38 6.62 2.89
CA ILE A 152 -0.08 7.53 3.99
C ILE A 152 -0.58 8.92 3.60
N VAL A 153 -1.35 9.54 4.48
CA VAL A 153 -1.95 10.86 4.24
C VAL A 153 -1.82 11.75 5.46
N ARG A 154 -1.98 13.06 5.25
CA ARG A 154 -2.17 14.04 6.31
C ARG A 154 -3.66 14.28 6.57
N PRO A 155 -4.05 14.70 7.77
CA PRO A 155 -5.42 15.11 8.04
C PRO A 155 -5.90 16.17 7.04
N GLY A 156 -7.22 16.23 6.80
CA GLY A 156 -7.80 17.18 5.86
C GLY A 156 -8.02 16.66 4.43
N MET A 157 -7.55 15.47 4.07
CA MET A 157 -7.76 14.89 2.72
C MET A 157 -9.23 14.58 2.37
N ARG A 158 -10.13 14.57 3.37
CA ARG A 158 -11.57 14.36 3.16
C ARG A 158 -12.20 15.38 2.21
N VAL A 159 -11.68 16.61 2.17
CA VAL A 159 -12.13 17.66 1.25
C VAL A 159 -12.12 17.21 -0.21
N LYS A 160 -11.20 16.35 -0.60
CA LYS A 160 -11.09 15.77 -1.95
C LYS A 160 -12.21 14.80 -2.30
N TYR A 161 -12.80 14.12 -1.29
CA TYR A 161 -13.71 12.98 -1.51
C TYR A 161 -15.14 13.27 -1.07
N ARG A 162 -15.37 14.28 -0.22
CA ARG A 162 -16.71 14.61 0.27
C ARG A 162 -17.65 14.97 -0.88
N ARG A 163 -18.95 14.69 -0.70
CA ARG A 163 -19.98 14.94 -1.73
C ARG A 163 -20.23 16.43 -1.92
N LYS A 164 -20.41 17.20 -0.82
CA LYS A 164 -20.67 18.63 -0.85
C LYS A 164 -19.40 19.43 -0.54
N GLY A 165 -19.19 20.56 -1.23
CA GLY A 165 -18.01 21.41 -1.03
C GLY A 165 -16.70 20.71 -1.37
N ARG A 166 -16.67 19.83 -2.37
CA ARG A 166 -15.47 19.15 -2.86
C ARG A 166 -14.51 20.16 -3.47
N ALA A 167 -13.23 20.10 -3.08
CA ALA A 167 -12.19 20.97 -3.62
C ALA A 167 -10.89 20.21 -3.85
N LYS A 168 -10.03 20.75 -4.71
CA LYS A 168 -8.66 20.26 -4.92
C LYS A 168 -7.82 20.53 -3.67
N VAL A 169 -7.10 19.51 -3.22
CA VAL A 169 -6.08 19.66 -2.18
C VAL A 169 -4.76 20.07 -2.83
N PRO A 170 -4.09 21.13 -2.36
CA PRO A 170 -2.82 21.60 -2.90
C PRO A 170 -1.74 20.52 -2.84
N LYS A 171 -0.84 20.48 -3.83
CA LYS A 171 0.25 19.49 -3.89
C LYS A 171 1.15 19.49 -2.66
N HIS A 172 1.38 20.66 -2.03
CA HIS A 172 2.20 20.78 -0.83
C HIS A 172 1.61 20.13 0.43
N HIS A 173 0.30 19.80 0.41
CA HIS A 173 -0.34 19.09 1.51
C HIS A 173 -0.15 17.58 1.44
N TYR A 174 0.19 17.03 0.29
CA TYR A 174 0.48 15.60 0.16
C TYR A 174 1.78 15.23 0.89
N VAL A 175 1.85 13.99 1.32
CA VAL A 175 3.05 13.41 1.91
C VAL A 175 4.07 13.19 0.81
N SER A 176 5.30 13.67 1.00
CA SER A 176 6.38 13.45 0.03
C SER A 176 6.94 12.02 0.15
N ARG A 177 7.66 11.56 -0.89
CA ARG A 177 8.34 10.26 -0.88
C ARG A 177 9.24 10.08 0.33
N LEU A 178 10.09 11.07 0.63
CA LEU A 178 11.03 11.02 1.76
C LEU A 178 10.30 10.99 3.11
N GLU A 179 9.23 11.75 3.24
CA GLU A 179 8.42 11.77 4.46
C GLU A 179 7.69 10.44 4.68
N ALA A 180 7.18 9.81 3.60
CA ALA A 180 6.56 8.49 3.67
C ALA A 180 7.57 7.41 4.10
N GLN A 181 8.78 7.48 3.56
CA GLN A 181 9.89 6.59 3.94
C GLN A 181 10.24 6.74 5.42
N TYR A 182 10.36 7.98 5.89
CA TYR A 182 10.65 8.26 7.30
C TYR A 182 9.52 7.80 8.22
N PHE A 183 8.27 8.00 7.82
CA PHE A 183 7.10 7.53 8.56
C PHE A 183 7.11 6.01 8.76
N LEU A 184 7.38 5.24 7.71
CA LEU A 184 7.44 3.78 7.80
C LEU A 184 8.64 3.31 8.63
N LYS A 185 9.81 3.92 8.47
CA LYS A 185 10.99 3.63 9.28
C LYS A 185 10.72 3.85 10.78
N LYS A 186 10.06 4.96 11.14
CA LYS A 186 9.79 5.32 12.54
C LYS A 186 8.71 4.45 13.19
N ASN A 187 7.60 4.18 12.48
CA ASN A 187 6.44 3.50 13.05
C ASN A 187 6.48 1.97 12.93
N PHE A 188 7.16 1.45 11.91
CA PHE A 188 7.20 0.02 11.59
C PHE A 188 8.61 -0.58 11.62
N GLY A 189 9.65 0.22 11.81
CA GLY A 189 11.04 -0.25 11.86
C GLY A 189 11.63 -0.71 10.52
N ILE A 190 11.01 -0.34 9.39
CA ILE A 190 11.34 -0.86 8.07
C ILE A 190 12.66 -0.31 7.55
N LYS A 191 13.43 -1.17 6.89
CA LYS A 191 14.66 -0.82 6.17
C LYS A 191 14.33 -0.48 4.71
N ILE A 192 14.78 0.68 4.24
CA ILE A 192 14.58 1.11 2.86
C ILE A 192 15.85 0.76 2.07
N VAL A 193 15.69 -0.06 1.04
CA VAL A 193 16.78 -0.60 0.22
C VAL A 193 16.70 -0.01 -1.18
N GLU A 194 17.83 0.22 -1.83
CA GLU A 194 17.88 0.68 -3.22
C GLU A 194 17.66 -0.47 -4.21
N LYS A 195 18.20 -1.65 -3.88
CA LYS A 195 18.03 -2.91 -4.61
C LYS A 195 17.63 -3.98 -3.61
N LEU A 196 16.77 -4.90 -3.99
CA LEU A 196 16.60 -6.17 -3.29
C LEU A 196 17.77 -7.05 -3.75
N ASP A 197 18.58 -7.48 -2.82
CA ASP A 197 19.53 -8.55 -3.07
C ASP A 197 18.68 -9.79 -3.35
N LEU A 198 18.75 -10.28 -4.58
CA LEU A 198 18.04 -11.49 -5.04
C LEU A 198 18.80 -12.74 -4.54
N ASP A 199 19.15 -12.75 -3.27
CA ASP A 199 19.69 -13.94 -2.63
C ASP A 199 18.54 -14.85 -2.20
N PHE A 200 17.80 -15.32 -3.20
CA PHE A 200 16.94 -16.50 -3.09
C PHE A 200 17.42 -17.51 -4.13
N ALA A 201 18.52 -18.20 -3.79
CA ALA A 201 18.83 -19.50 -4.32
C ALA A 201 18.34 -20.54 -3.31
#